data_6e50b2491b2a80fea2a3d9837263e24b
#
_entry.id   6e50b2491b2a80fea2a3d9837263e24b
#
_cell.length_a   1.000
_cell.length_b   1.000
_cell.length_c   1.000
_cell.angle_alpha   90.00
_cell.angle_beta   90.00
_cell.angle_gamma   90.00
#
_symmetry.space_group_name_H-M   'P 1'
#
loop_
_entity.id
_entity.type
_entity.pdbx_description
1 polymer ?
#
loop_
_entity_poly.entity_id
_entity_poly.type
_entity_poly.pdbx_seq_one_letter_code
_entity_poly.pdbx_strand_id
1 'polypeptide(L)'
;AKIAASGLSVAELVSTAWDSARTFRGSDKRGGANGARIRLAPQKDWEGNEPARLAKVLAVLEPLAAEAGASIADTIVLAGNVGLEQAIKTAGFDVAVPFAPGRGDATDAQTDAESFAVLEPLADGFRNWVKGDYVVQPEELLLDRAQLMGLTAPEMTVLIGGMRVLGTNHGGTAHGVFTNRPGALTTDFFVTLTDMAYRWEPKGRNLYELVERKTGKVAYTATRADLVFGSNSVLRAYAEVYAQDDNAEKFVRDFVSAWTKVMTADRFDLV
;
A
#
# COMPACT_ATOMS: atom_id res chain seq x y z
N ALA A 1 5.30 17.46 12.48
CA ALA A 1 5.18 17.26 13.94
C ALA A 1 3.74 16.91 14.33
N LYS A 2 2.69 17.71 13.97
CA LYS A 2 1.29 17.51 14.38
C LYS A 2 0.69 16.20 13.90
N ILE A 3 0.93 15.81 12.64
CA ILE A 3 0.49 14.52 12.10
C ILE A 3 1.12 13.37 12.90
N ALA A 4 2.42 13.43 13.18
CA ALA A 4 3.12 12.41 13.98
C ALA A 4 2.58 12.28 15.42
N ALA A 5 2.03 13.36 15.97
CA ALA A 5 1.44 13.41 17.31
C ALA A 5 -0.08 13.16 17.32
N SER A 6 -0.69 12.88 16.19
CA SER A 6 -2.16 12.77 16.04
C SER A 6 -2.77 11.53 16.68
N GLY A 7 -1.95 10.54 17.04
CA GLY A 7 -2.41 9.25 17.56
C GLY A 7 -2.90 8.28 16.47
N LEU A 8 -2.86 8.65 15.17
CA LEU A 8 -3.13 7.74 14.08
C LEU A 8 -1.98 6.75 13.91
N SER A 9 -2.29 5.49 13.67
CA SER A 9 -1.30 4.45 13.44
C SER A 9 -0.62 4.60 12.08
N VAL A 10 0.58 4.01 11.93
CA VAL A 10 1.28 3.89 10.65
C VAL A 10 0.36 3.30 9.58
N ALA A 11 -0.35 2.22 9.89
CA ALA A 11 -1.27 1.57 8.95
C ALA A 11 -2.39 2.50 8.48
N GLU A 12 -2.99 3.30 9.39
CA GLU A 12 -4.04 4.27 9.04
C GLU A 12 -3.52 5.38 8.14
N LEU A 13 -2.35 5.95 8.46
CA LEU A 13 -1.73 7.02 7.69
C LEU A 13 -1.35 6.54 6.28
N VAL A 14 -0.65 5.41 6.20
CA VAL A 14 -0.17 4.85 4.94
C VAL A 14 -1.33 4.37 4.06
N SER A 15 -2.31 3.64 4.63
CA SER A 15 -3.47 3.17 3.86
C SER A 15 -4.30 4.32 3.29
N THR A 16 -4.48 5.42 4.03
CA THR A 16 -5.26 6.55 3.54
C THR A 16 -4.57 7.26 2.37
N ALA A 17 -3.26 7.48 2.45
CA ALA A 17 -2.50 8.05 1.34
C ALA A 17 -2.48 7.11 0.13
N TRP A 18 -2.29 5.82 0.35
CA TRP A 18 -2.36 4.80 -0.69
C TRP A 18 -3.72 4.80 -1.39
N ASP A 19 -4.81 4.73 -0.64
CA ASP A 19 -6.18 4.71 -1.18
C ASP A 19 -6.51 5.97 -1.98
N SER A 20 -5.93 7.13 -1.59
CA SER A 20 -6.05 8.37 -2.35
C SER A 20 -5.34 8.28 -3.70
N ALA A 21 -4.13 7.73 -3.75
CA ALA A 21 -3.25 7.73 -4.92
C ALA A 21 -3.50 6.56 -5.89
N ARG A 22 -3.87 5.38 -5.38
CA ARG A 22 -3.98 4.12 -6.15
C ARG A 22 -5.03 4.13 -7.26
N THR A 23 -5.91 5.14 -7.30
CA THR A 23 -6.90 5.29 -8.38
C THR A 23 -6.28 5.78 -9.69
N PHE A 24 -5.03 6.24 -9.68
CA PHE A 24 -4.35 6.69 -10.88
C PHE A 24 -4.25 5.59 -11.94
N ARG A 25 -4.55 5.96 -13.17
CA ARG A 25 -4.42 5.12 -14.35
C ARG A 25 -3.52 5.80 -15.38
N GLY A 26 -2.36 5.21 -15.62
CA GLY A 26 -1.40 5.71 -16.63
C GLY A 26 -1.93 5.67 -18.07
N SER A 27 -2.94 4.83 -18.34
CA SER A 27 -3.56 4.64 -19.65
C SER A 27 -4.37 5.86 -20.12
N ASP A 28 -5.10 6.52 -19.21
CA ASP A 28 -5.96 7.67 -19.52
C ASP A 28 -5.69 8.89 -18.63
N LYS A 29 -4.68 8.82 -17.76
CA LYS A 29 -4.25 9.89 -16.86
C LYS A 29 -5.33 10.36 -15.89
N ARG A 30 -6.24 9.48 -15.49
CA ARG A 30 -7.32 9.75 -14.53
C ARG A 30 -7.00 9.19 -13.16
N GLY A 31 -7.66 9.72 -12.14
CA GLY A 31 -7.45 9.35 -10.74
C GLY A 31 -6.20 10.00 -10.15
N GLY A 32 -5.75 9.48 -9.00
CA GLY A 32 -4.60 9.98 -8.27
C GLY A 32 -4.97 10.79 -7.03
N ALA A 33 -3.95 11.25 -6.30
CA ALA A 33 -4.11 11.92 -5.01
C ALA A 33 -4.57 13.38 -5.12
N ASN A 34 -4.30 14.04 -6.26
CA ASN A 34 -4.67 15.43 -6.47
C ASN A 34 -6.20 15.60 -6.47
N GLY A 35 -6.67 16.65 -5.82
CA GLY A 35 -8.09 16.89 -5.63
C GLY A 35 -8.66 16.31 -4.34
N ALA A 36 -7.94 15.44 -3.64
CA ALA A 36 -8.43 14.74 -2.44
C ALA A 36 -9.83 14.15 -2.61
N ARG A 37 -10.15 13.60 -3.79
CA ARG A 37 -11.50 13.07 -4.10
C ARG A 37 -11.89 11.89 -3.22
N ILE A 38 -10.92 11.30 -2.51
CA ILE A 38 -11.17 10.27 -1.50
C ILE A 38 -12.12 10.74 -0.39
N ARG A 39 -12.25 12.04 -0.13
CA ARG A 39 -13.20 12.64 0.82
C ARG A 39 -14.58 12.92 0.23
N LEU A 40 -14.73 12.79 -1.09
CA LEU A 40 -15.94 13.10 -1.85
C LEU A 40 -16.59 11.83 -2.40
N ALA A 41 -17.89 11.90 -2.67
CA ALA A 41 -18.58 10.85 -3.39
C ALA A 41 -18.08 10.78 -4.86
N PRO A 42 -17.97 9.57 -5.47
CA PRO A 42 -18.31 8.27 -4.88
C PRO A 42 -17.16 7.63 -4.08
N GLN A 43 -15.93 8.17 -4.17
CA GLN A 43 -14.72 7.50 -3.69
C GLN A 43 -14.72 7.29 -2.17
N LYS A 44 -15.27 8.22 -1.38
CA LYS A 44 -15.34 8.09 0.09
C LYS A 44 -16.11 6.87 0.56
N ASP A 45 -17.06 6.40 -0.26
CA ASP A 45 -17.98 5.31 0.09
C ASP A 45 -17.53 3.95 -0.50
N TRP A 46 -16.43 3.91 -1.26
CA TRP A 46 -15.92 2.66 -1.82
C TRP A 46 -15.45 1.70 -0.73
N GLU A 47 -15.88 0.46 -0.81
CA GLU A 47 -15.55 -0.60 0.15
C GLU A 47 -14.04 -0.73 0.37
N GLY A 48 -13.25 -0.70 -0.71
CA GLY A 48 -11.79 -0.81 -0.66
C GLY A 48 -11.09 0.28 0.14
N ASN A 49 -11.77 1.42 0.38
CA ASN A 49 -11.25 2.53 1.20
C ASN A 49 -11.60 2.40 2.68
N GLU A 50 -12.42 1.41 3.06
CA GLU A 50 -12.90 1.22 4.43
C GLU A 50 -13.51 2.53 5.00
N PRO A 51 -14.74 2.90 4.62
CA PRO A 51 -15.32 4.22 4.88
C PRO A 51 -15.24 4.68 6.35
N ALA A 52 -15.42 3.76 7.31
CA ALA A 52 -15.34 4.09 8.74
C ALA A 52 -13.91 4.46 9.16
N ARG A 53 -12.89 3.72 8.69
CA ARG A 53 -11.47 4.05 8.91
C ARG A 53 -11.12 5.37 8.25
N LEU A 54 -11.53 5.55 6.99
CA LEU A 54 -11.30 6.78 6.23
C LEU A 54 -11.89 8.00 6.93
N ALA A 55 -13.14 7.92 7.36
CA ALA A 55 -13.82 9.01 8.08
C ALA A 55 -13.07 9.38 9.38
N LYS A 56 -12.60 8.39 10.15
CA LYS A 56 -11.77 8.61 11.34
C LYS A 56 -10.50 9.39 11.02
N VAL A 57 -9.79 8.98 9.96
CA VAL A 57 -8.53 9.63 9.57
C VAL A 57 -8.76 11.04 9.06
N LEU A 58 -9.77 11.26 8.20
CA LEU A 58 -10.12 12.59 7.68
C LEU A 58 -10.54 13.55 8.79
N ALA A 59 -11.30 13.10 9.80
CA ALA A 59 -11.67 13.92 10.95
C ALA A 59 -10.46 14.46 11.72
N VAL A 60 -9.30 13.81 11.62
CA VAL A 60 -8.05 14.29 12.21
C VAL A 60 -7.26 15.16 11.23
N LEU A 61 -7.17 14.77 9.96
CA LEU A 61 -6.32 15.46 8.99
C LEU A 61 -6.92 16.78 8.47
N GLU A 62 -8.24 16.88 8.32
CA GLU A 62 -8.89 18.10 7.81
C GLU A 62 -8.66 19.32 8.73
N PRO A 63 -8.83 19.23 10.06
CA PRO A 63 -8.49 20.34 10.95
C PRO A 63 -7.00 20.72 10.89
N LEU A 64 -6.10 19.73 10.76
CA LEU A 64 -4.67 19.99 10.67
C LEU A 64 -4.30 20.71 9.36
N ALA A 65 -4.95 20.34 8.25
CA ALA A 65 -4.79 21.00 6.96
C ALA A 65 -5.26 22.45 7.03
N ALA A 66 -6.45 22.68 7.59
CA ALA A 66 -7.02 24.01 7.74
C ALA A 66 -6.13 24.93 8.62
N GLU A 67 -5.63 24.41 9.75
CA GLU A 67 -4.72 25.14 10.62
C GLU A 67 -3.41 25.50 9.94
N ALA A 68 -2.90 24.63 9.09
CA ALA A 68 -1.66 24.83 8.35
C ALA A 68 -1.82 25.70 7.08
N GLY A 69 -3.05 25.99 6.66
CA GLY A 69 -3.34 26.64 5.38
C GLY A 69 -2.93 25.76 4.17
N ALA A 70 -2.93 24.44 4.35
CA ALA A 70 -2.55 23.48 3.33
C ALA A 70 -3.78 22.81 2.71
N SER A 71 -3.65 22.29 1.47
CA SER A 71 -4.70 21.45 0.90
C SER A 71 -4.82 20.13 1.66
N ILE A 72 -6.02 19.57 1.70
CA ILE A 72 -6.23 18.24 2.28
C ILE A 72 -5.53 17.16 1.43
N ALA A 73 -5.43 17.36 0.11
CA ALA A 73 -4.71 16.47 -0.79
C ALA A 73 -3.22 16.35 -0.41
N ASP A 74 -2.55 17.47 -0.20
CA ASP A 74 -1.15 17.48 0.26
C ASP A 74 -1.04 16.92 1.68
N THR A 75 -1.99 17.23 2.54
CA THR A 75 -1.99 16.75 3.94
C THR A 75 -2.12 15.22 4.02
N ILE A 76 -2.96 14.60 3.18
CA ILE A 76 -3.11 13.14 3.10
C ILE A 76 -1.80 12.48 2.64
N VAL A 77 -1.18 12.99 1.58
CA VAL A 77 0.10 12.45 1.08
C VAL A 77 1.21 12.63 2.11
N LEU A 78 1.31 13.81 2.71
CA LEU A 78 2.27 14.07 3.79
C LEU A 78 2.04 13.16 5.00
N ALA A 79 0.80 12.86 5.32
CA ALA A 79 0.46 11.94 6.42
C ALA A 79 0.97 10.52 6.14
N GLY A 80 0.82 10.02 4.92
CA GLY A 80 1.42 8.74 4.49
C GLY A 80 2.94 8.75 4.62
N ASN A 81 3.60 9.84 4.19
CA ASN A 81 5.05 9.98 4.30
C ASN A 81 5.50 10.00 5.77
N VAL A 82 4.78 10.69 6.65
CA VAL A 82 5.06 10.70 8.11
C VAL A 82 4.93 9.30 8.69
N GLY A 83 3.89 8.55 8.31
CA GLY A 83 3.72 7.15 8.72
C GLY A 83 4.90 6.28 8.27
N LEU A 84 5.36 6.45 7.03
CA LEU A 84 6.53 5.73 6.51
C LEU A 84 7.82 6.10 7.26
N GLU A 85 8.06 7.37 7.52
CA GLU A 85 9.25 7.81 8.28
C GLU A 85 9.26 7.21 9.69
N GLN A 86 8.09 7.10 10.35
CA GLN A 86 7.97 6.42 11.63
C GLN A 86 8.31 4.92 11.51
N ALA A 87 7.81 4.26 10.47
CA ALA A 87 8.08 2.83 10.23
C ALA A 87 9.55 2.57 9.88
N ILE A 88 10.18 3.46 9.11
CA ILE A 88 11.61 3.41 8.75
C ILE A 88 12.47 3.55 10.00
N LYS A 89 12.17 4.53 10.86
CA LYS A 89 12.87 4.71 12.15
C LYS A 89 12.70 3.51 13.07
N THR A 90 11.50 2.93 13.13
CA THR A 90 11.22 1.71 13.90
C THR A 90 12.02 0.51 13.37
N ALA A 91 12.31 0.47 12.08
CA ALA A 91 13.17 -0.55 11.46
C ALA A 91 14.68 -0.27 11.67
N GLY A 92 15.06 0.88 12.25
CA GLY A 92 16.45 1.22 12.56
C GLY A 92 17.16 2.05 11.48
N PHE A 93 16.41 2.61 10.52
CA PHE A 93 16.96 3.44 9.44
C PHE A 93 16.54 4.92 9.58
N ASP A 94 17.31 5.79 8.95
CA ASP A 94 17.02 7.24 8.83
C ASP A 94 17.02 7.63 7.36
N VAL A 95 15.87 7.41 6.72
CA VAL A 95 15.65 7.75 5.29
C VAL A 95 14.44 8.66 5.23
N ALA A 96 14.64 9.87 4.70
CA ALA A 96 13.56 10.83 4.47
C ALA A 96 12.69 10.39 3.29
N VAL A 97 11.38 10.60 3.42
CA VAL A 97 10.42 10.35 2.34
C VAL A 97 10.17 11.66 1.58
N PRO A 98 10.54 11.77 0.29
CA PRO A 98 10.36 12.99 -0.48
C PRO A 98 8.92 13.46 -0.53
N PHE A 99 8.70 14.76 -0.39
CA PHE A 99 7.39 15.38 -0.48
C PHE A 99 7.43 16.58 -1.42
N ALA A 100 6.56 16.57 -2.42
CA ALA A 100 6.34 17.68 -3.33
C ALA A 100 4.94 18.28 -3.08
N PRO A 101 4.84 19.47 -2.47
CA PRO A 101 3.57 20.14 -2.24
C PRO A 101 2.98 20.71 -3.54
N GLY A 102 1.73 21.20 -3.48
CA GLY A 102 1.07 21.91 -4.59
C GLY A 102 -0.15 21.21 -5.17
N ARG A 103 -0.64 20.14 -4.53
CA ARG A 103 -1.95 19.55 -4.87
C ARG A 103 -3.05 20.49 -4.41
N GLY A 104 -4.09 20.60 -5.23
CA GLY A 104 -5.32 21.32 -4.90
C GLY A 104 -6.40 20.37 -4.38
N ASP A 105 -7.44 20.95 -3.78
CA ASP A 105 -8.63 20.21 -3.35
C ASP A 105 -9.76 20.40 -4.36
N ALA A 106 -10.38 19.30 -4.79
CA ALA A 106 -11.57 19.36 -5.63
C ALA A 106 -12.82 19.63 -4.79
N THR A 107 -13.80 20.24 -5.42
CA THR A 107 -15.18 20.35 -4.93
C THR A 107 -16.04 19.23 -5.52
N ASP A 108 -17.24 19.02 -4.96
CA ASP A 108 -18.22 18.08 -5.54
C ASP A 108 -18.55 18.44 -6.99
N ALA A 109 -18.70 19.74 -7.29
CA ALA A 109 -18.97 20.22 -8.64
C ALA A 109 -17.83 19.97 -9.65
N GLN A 110 -16.60 19.82 -9.17
CA GLN A 110 -15.43 19.47 -9.96
C GLN A 110 -15.21 17.96 -10.08
N THR A 111 -16.04 17.16 -9.41
CA THR A 111 -16.01 15.71 -9.47
C THR A 111 -17.17 15.24 -10.33
N ASP A 112 -16.88 14.79 -11.54
CA ASP A 112 -17.85 14.05 -12.37
C ASP A 112 -18.01 12.65 -11.75
N ALA A 113 -18.98 12.53 -10.84
CA ALA A 113 -19.17 11.33 -10.03
C ALA A 113 -19.48 10.08 -10.88
N GLU A 114 -20.26 10.22 -11.96
CA GLU A 114 -20.58 9.12 -12.87
C GLU A 114 -19.33 8.63 -13.60
N SER A 115 -18.57 9.56 -14.19
CA SER A 115 -17.31 9.25 -14.86
C SER A 115 -16.24 8.75 -13.86
N PHE A 116 -16.25 9.23 -12.61
CA PHE A 116 -15.29 8.83 -11.59
C PHE A 116 -15.58 7.44 -11.01
N ALA A 117 -16.83 7.00 -11.00
CA ALA A 117 -17.22 5.69 -10.48
C ALA A 117 -16.48 4.52 -11.15
N VAL A 118 -16.16 4.64 -12.45
CA VAL A 118 -15.40 3.60 -13.17
C VAL A 118 -13.93 3.46 -12.73
N LEU A 119 -13.43 4.35 -11.88
CA LEU A 119 -12.09 4.26 -11.29
C LEU A 119 -12.07 3.39 -10.03
N GLU A 120 -13.24 2.97 -9.51
CA GLU A 120 -13.30 2.09 -8.35
C GLU A 120 -12.52 0.80 -8.63
N PRO A 121 -11.49 0.49 -7.82
CA PRO A 121 -10.74 -0.74 -7.98
C PRO A 121 -11.61 -1.96 -7.67
N LEU A 122 -11.54 -2.99 -8.52
CA LEU A 122 -12.15 -4.31 -8.24
C LEU A 122 -11.33 -5.11 -7.23
N ALA A 123 -10.05 -4.79 -7.13
CA ALA A 123 -9.13 -5.40 -6.19
C ALA A 123 -7.97 -4.45 -5.90
N ASP A 124 -7.33 -4.68 -4.78
CA ASP A 124 -6.06 -4.09 -4.42
C ASP A 124 -5.15 -5.14 -3.77
N GLY A 125 -4.34 -5.80 -4.57
CA GLY A 125 -3.39 -6.80 -4.08
C GLY A 125 -2.36 -6.22 -3.13
N PHE A 126 -2.04 -4.91 -3.21
CA PHE A 126 -1.14 -4.23 -2.27
C PHE A 126 -1.73 -4.16 -0.86
N ARG A 127 -3.06 -4.12 -0.73
CA ARG A 127 -3.79 -4.19 0.53
C ARG A 127 -4.48 -5.54 0.77
N ASN A 128 -4.15 -6.55 -0.02
CA ASN A 128 -4.67 -7.91 0.07
C ASN A 128 -6.20 -8.00 0.02
N TRP A 129 -6.83 -7.22 -0.85
CA TRP A 129 -8.27 -7.08 -0.96
C TRP A 129 -8.79 -7.34 -2.37
N VAL A 130 -9.94 -8.00 -2.43
CA VAL A 130 -10.72 -8.24 -3.67
C VAL A 130 -12.19 -7.98 -3.35
N LYS A 131 -12.86 -7.16 -4.17
CA LYS A 131 -14.26 -6.73 -3.94
C LYS A 131 -15.28 -7.85 -4.03
N GLY A 132 -15.03 -8.84 -4.86
CA GLY A 132 -15.95 -9.92 -5.14
C GLY A 132 -15.25 -11.21 -5.55
N ASP A 133 -16.04 -12.22 -5.91
CA ASP A 133 -15.52 -13.49 -6.42
C ASP A 133 -15.41 -13.43 -7.95
N TYR A 134 -14.20 -13.12 -8.43
CA TYR A 134 -13.90 -13.02 -9.86
C TYR A 134 -13.30 -14.32 -10.40
N VAL A 135 -13.48 -14.57 -11.70
CA VAL A 135 -12.78 -15.65 -12.43
C VAL A 135 -11.28 -15.37 -12.52
N VAL A 136 -10.93 -14.09 -12.73
CA VAL A 136 -9.53 -13.61 -12.76
C VAL A 136 -8.91 -13.79 -11.37
N GLN A 137 -7.68 -14.29 -11.35
CA GLN A 137 -7.02 -14.60 -10.08
C GLN A 137 -6.49 -13.33 -9.39
N PRO A 138 -6.39 -13.30 -8.05
CA PRO A 138 -5.92 -12.15 -7.30
C PRO A 138 -4.54 -11.63 -7.72
N GLU A 139 -3.61 -12.50 -8.08
CA GLU A 139 -2.29 -12.11 -8.59
C GLU A 139 -2.33 -11.45 -9.97
N GLU A 140 -3.30 -11.80 -10.81
CA GLU A 140 -3.52 -11.16 -12.12
C GLU A 140 -4.14 -9.76 -11.94
N LEU A 141 -5.09 -9.62 -11.00
CA LEU A 141 -5.66 -8.31 -10.62
C LEU A 141 -4.62 -7.38 -9.97
N LEU A 142 -3.68 -7.95 -9.19
CA LEU A 142 -2.53 -7.21 -8.68
C LEU A 142 -1.66 -6.67 -9.80
N LEU A 143 -1.32 -7.51 -10.78
CA LEU A 143 -0.51 -7.11 -11.94
C LEU A 143 -1.20 -6.02 -12.76
N ASP A 144 -2.50 -6.16 -13.03
CA ASP A 144 -3.29 -5.14 -13.74
C ASP A 144 -3.23 -3.79 -13.00
N ARG A 145 -3.42 -3.79 -11.69
CA ARG A 145 -3.33 -2.58 -10.87
C ARG A 145 -1.94 -1.96 -10.91
N ALA A 146 -0.89 -2.77 -10.78
CA ALA A 146 0.49 -2.32 -10.86
C ALA A 146 0.80 -1.66 -12.23
N GLN A 147 0.34 -2.26 -13.32
CA GLN A 147 0.50 -1.72 -14.67
C GLN A 147 -0.26 -0.40 -14.87
N LEU A 148 -1.50 -0.30 -14.37
CA LEU A 148 -2.27 0.95 -14.42
C LEU A 148 -1.56 2.09 -13.68
N MET A 149 -0.92 1.81 -12.56
CA MET A 149 -0.09 2.79 -11.83
C MET A 149 1.29 3.01 -12.45
N GLY A 150 1.64 2.32 -13.53
CA GLY A 150 2.94 2.44 -14.21
C GLY A 150 4.11 1.81 -13.43
N LEU A 151 3.83 0.86 -12.54
CA LEU A 151 4.86 0.20 -11.72
C LEU A 151 5.59 -0.88 -12.52
N THR A 152 6.91 -0.93 -12.34
CA THR A 152 7.76 -2.03 -12.78
C THR A 152 7.66 -3.23 -11.81
N ALA A 153 8.16 -4.40 -12.23
CA ALA A 153 8.17 -5.57 -11.37
C ALA A 153 8.95 -5.39 -10.05
N PRO A 154 10.16 -4.75 -10.03
CA PRO A 154 10.82 -4.41 -8.77
C PRO A 154 10.00 -3.47 -7.88
N GLU A 155 9.41 -2.41 -8.45
CA GLU A 155 8.57 -1.46 -7.69
C GLU A 155 7.33 -2.13 -7.10
N MET A 156 6.65 -2.99 -7.88
CA MET A 156 5.55 -3.82 -7.38
C MET A 156 6.00 -4.71 -6.22
N THR A 157 7.17 -5.34 -6.34
CA THR A 157 7.72 -6.26 -5.35
C THR A 157 7.99 -5.55 -4.02
N VAL A 158 8.71 -4.42 -4.04
CA VAL A 158 9.01 -3.69 -2.78
C VAL A 158 7.75 -3.15 -2.13
N LEU A 159 6.78 -2.66 -2.91
CA LEU A 159 5.52 -2.15 -2.37
C LEU A 159 4.70 -3.25 -1.72
N ILE A 160 4.59 -4.43 -2.31
CA ILE A 160 3.90 -5.56 -1.68
C ILE A 160 4.57 -5.91 -0.35
N GLY A 161 5.87 -6.17 -0.34
CA GLY A 161 6.57 -6.56 0.89
C GLY A 161 6.44 -5.51 2.00
N GLY A 162 6.62 -4.24 1.66
CA GLY A 162 6.49 -3.15 2.63
C GLY A 162 5.06 -2.95 3.13
N MET A 163 4.07 -2.92 2.25
CA MET A 163 2.66 -2.79 2.65
C MET A 163 2.21 -3.92 3.59
N ARG A 164 2.73 -5.15 3.39
CA ARG A 164 2.46 -6.28 4.30
C ARG A 164 3.04 -6.06 5.69
N VAL A 165 4.33 -5.75 5.79
CA VAL A 165 4.97 -5.54 7.11
C VAL A 165 4.47 -4.29 7.82
N LEU A 166 3.96 -3.30 7.08
CA LEU A 166 3.29 -2.13 7.65
C LEU A 166 1.89 -2.43 8.21
N GLY A 167 1.33 -3.61 7.91
CA GLY A 167 0.00 -4.01 8.39
C GLY A 167 -1.14 -3.25 7.72
N THR A 168 -0.99 -2.86 6.45
CA THR A 168 -1.96 -2.05 5.71
C THR A 168 -3.07 -2.86 5.03
N ASN A 169 -3.16 -4.15 5.29
CA ASN A 169 -4.18 -5.01 4.70
C ASN A 169 -5.59 -4.49 4.98
N HIS A 170 -6.46 -4.60 4.00
CA HIS A 170 -7.88 -4.30 4.15
C HIS A 170 -8.51 -5.15 5.26
N GLY A 171 -9.34 -4.51 6.09
CA GLY A 171 -10.00 -5.18 7.22
C GLY A 171 -9.04 -5.67 8.31
N GLY A 172 -7.77 -5.25 8.29
CA GLY A 172 -6.77 -5.66 9.28
C GLY A 172 -6.40 -7.15 9.20
N THR A 173 -6.60 -7.81 8.05
CA THR A 173 -6.26 -9.23 7.89
C THR A 173 -4.76 -9.47 8.01
N ALA A 174 -4.37 -10.63 8.57
CA ALA A 174 -2.96 -10.99 8.77
C ALA A 174 -2.34 -11.79 7.60
N HIS A 175 -3.07 -11.98 6.50
CA HIS A 175 -2.56 -12.74 5.36
C HIS A 175 -1.39 -12.01 4.68
N GLY A 176 -0.25 -12.65 4.56
CA GLY A 176 0.97 -12.06 4.02
C GLY A 176 1.75 -11.18 5.00
N VAL A 177 1.26 -10.95 6.21
CA VAL A 177 1.95 -10.18 7.25
C VAL A 177 2.97 -11.09 7.94
N PHE A 178 4.11 -11.33 7.27
CA PHE A 178 5.14 -12.26 7.70
C PHE A 178 6.15 -11.62 8.64
N THR A 179 5.68 -10.94 9.68
CA THR A 179 6.54 -10.27 10.66
C THR A 179 5.94 -10.36 12.06
N ASN A 180 6.79 -10.32 13.07
CA ASN A 180 6.40 -10.19 14.48
C ASN A 180 6.41 -8.73 14.97
N ARG A 181 6.73 -7.77 14.09
CA ARG A 181 6.79 -6.31 14.36
C ARG A 181 6.04 -5.51 13.30
N PRO A 182 4.70 -5.69 13.18
CA PRO A 182 3.91 -4.92 12.23
C PRO A 182 4.07 -3.41 12.47
N GLY A 183 4.16 -2.64 11.40
CA GLY A 183 4.39 -1.19 11.46
C GLY A 183 5.86 -0.78 11.37
N ALA A 184 6.80 -1.72 11.32
CA ALA A 184 8.21 -1.48 11.00
C ALA A 184 8.49 -1.85 9.53
N LEU A 185 9.16 -0.98 8.77
CA LEU A 185 9.48 -1.23 7.36
C LEU A 185 10.71 -2.14 7.24
N THR A 186 10.48 -3.44 7.33
CA THR A 186 11.53 -4.47 7.34
C THR A 186 11.44 -5.39 6.13
N THR A 187 12.49 -6.17 5.89
CA THR A 187 12.57 -7.21 4.84
C THR A 187 11.88 -8.53 5.24
N ASP A 188 11.24 -8.58 6.39
CA ASP A 188 10.69 -9.82 6.99
C ASP A 188 9.76 -10.59 6.05
N PHE A 189 8.99 -9.88 5.20
CA PHE A 189 8.15 -10.51 4.18
C PHE A 189 8.96 -11.40 3.24
N PHE A 190 10.07 -10.90 2.73
CA PHE A 190 10.90 -11.61 1.76
C PHE A 190 11.70 -12.73 2.41
N VAL A 191 12.27 -12.46 3.59
CA VAL A 191 12.99 -13.46 4.38
C VAL A 191 12.09 -14.67 4.65
N THR A 192 10.89 -14.44 5.16
CA THR A 192 9.94 -15.52 5.48
C THR A 192 9.43 -16.23 4.23
N LEU A 193 9.13 -15.48 3.15
CA LEU A 193 8.62 -16.04 1.90
C LEU A 193 9.61 -17.01 1.24
N THR A 194 10.91 -16.75 1.37
CA THR A 194 11.97 -17.54 0.74
C THR A 194 12.61 -18.57 1.66
N ASP A 195 12.23 -18.61 2.96
CA ASP A 195 12.81 -19.51 3.95
C ASP A 195 12.38 -20.97 3.70
N MET A 196 13.38 -21.83 3.47
CA MET A 196 13.19 -23.25 3.21
C MET A 196 12.84 -24.06 4.47
N ALA A 197 12.87 -23.46 5.66
CA ALA A 197 12.37 -24.08 6.89
C ALA A 197 10.85 -24.29 6.88
N TYR A 198 10.15 -23.61 5.99
CA TYR A 198 8.70 -23.69 5.83
C TYR A 198 8.27 -24.39 4.54
N ARG A 199 6.99 -24.73 4.48
CA ARG A 199 6.29 -25.16 3.27
C ARG A 199 4.91 -24.53 3.22
N TRP A 200 4.38 -24.33 2.02
CA TRP A 200 3.03 -23.83 1.78
C TRP A 200 2.03 -24.97 1.69
N GLU A 201 0.92 -24.86 2.40
CA GLU A 201 -0.21 -25.78 2.34
C GLU A 201 -1.49 -25.04 1.89
N PRO A 202 -2.15 -25.46 0.80
CA PRO A 202 -3.40 -24.85 0.37
C PRO A 202 -4.53 -25.18 1.36
N LYS A 203 -5.32 -24.17 1.74
CA LYS A 203 -6.51 -24.29 2.60
C LYS A 203 -7.79 -23.84 1.93
N GLY A 204 -7.70 -23.32 0.71
CA GLY A 204 -8.82 -22.84 -0.07
C GLY A 204 -8.38 -22.27 -1.42
N ARG A 205 -9.33 -21.66 -2.14
CA ARG A 205 -9.06 -21.10 -3.46
C ARG A 205 -7.99 -19.99 -3.42
N ASN A 206 -7.98 -19.16 -2.36
CA ASN A 206 -7.09 -18.01 -2.19
C ASN A 206 -6.49 -17.95 -0.78
N LEU A 207 -6.34 -19.08 -0.12
CA LEU A 207 -5.80 -19.14 1.24
C LEU A 207 -4.79 -20.28 1.34
N TYR A 208 -3.64 -19.95 1.91
CA TYR A 208 -2.53 -20.87 2.14
C TYR A 208 -2.00 -20.69 3.57
N GLU A 209 -1.53 -21.78 4.15
CA GLU A 209 -0.81 -21.77 5.43
C GLU A 209 0.69 -21.99 5.18
N LEU A 210 1.49 -21.22 5.90
CA LEU A 210 2.93 -21.41 5.98
C LEU A 210 3.23 -22.30 7.19
N VAL A 211 3.63 -23.52 6.94
CA VAL A 211 3.85 -24.55 7.95
C VAL A 211 5.33 -24.81 8.15
N GLU A 212 5.79 -24.74 9.39
CA GLU A 212 7.16 -25.10 9.75
C GLU A 212 7.39 -26.60 9.51
N ARG A 213 8.39 -26.95 8.69
CA ARG A 213 8.65 -28.35 8.30
C ARG A 213 9.02 -29.25 9.48
N LYS A 214 9.72 -28.70 10.47
CA LYS A 214 10.22 -29.44 11.63
C LYS A 214 9.11 -29.77 12.63
N THR A 215 8.21 -28.85 12.90
CA THR A 215 7.22 -28.98 13.97
C THR A 215 5.80 -29.24 13.46
N GLY A 216 5.51 -28.97 12.19
CA GLY A 216 4.18 -28.99 11.62
C GLY A 216 3.28 -27.85 12.09
N LYS A 217 3.80 -26.86 12.78
CA LYS A 217 3.03 -25.71 13.24
C LYS A 217 2.82 -24.70 12.13
N VAL A 218 1.62 -24.12 12.07
CA VAL A 218 1.30 -22.99 11.21
C VAL A 218 1.95 -21.73 11.79
N ALA A 219 2.81 -21.09 11.01
CA ALA A 219 3.46 -19.83 11.37
C ALA A 219 2.66 -18.62 10.88
N TYR A 220 2.24 -18.63 9.60
CA TYR A 220 1.54 -17.53 8.95
C TYR A 220 0.50 -18.06 7.97
N THR A 221 -0.29 -17.14 7.43
CA THR A 221 -1.20 -17.39 6.30
C THR A 221 -0.92 -16.42 5.16
N ALA A 222 -1.26 -16.80 3.93
CA ALA A 222 -1.03 -16.01 2.74
C ALA A 222 -2.16 -16.16 1.73
N THR A 223 -2.24 -15.22 0.80
CA THR A 223 -3.06 -15.31 -0.40
C THR A 223 -2.20 -15.59 -1.64
N ARG A 224 -2.84 -15.84 -2.78
CA ARG A 224 -2.15 -16.01 -4.07
C ARG A 224 -1.33 -14.76 -4.46
N ALA A 225 -1.84 -13.56 -4.12
CA ALA A 225 -1.12 -12.31 -4.34
C ALA A 225 0.20 -12.20 -3.57
N ASP A 226 0.33 -12.92 -2.44
CA ASP A 226 1.60 -13.01 -1.71
C ASP A 226 2.52 -14.08 -2.33
N LEU A 227 1.95 -15.25 -2.64
CA LEU A 227 2.71 -16.41 -3.08
C LEU A 227 3.33 -16.26 -4.47
N VAL A 228 2.78 -15.42 -5.33
CA VAL A 228 3.32 -15.18 -6.67
C VAL A 228 4.76 -14.66 -6.60
N PHE A 229 5.14 -13.93 -5.54
CA PHE A 229 6.50 -13.44 -5.32
C PHE A 229 7.49 -14.55 -4.91
N GLY A 230 7.01 -15.71 -4.51
CA GLY A 230 7.83 -16.89 -4.25
C GLY A 230 7.80 -17.94 -5.37
N SER A 231 6.79 -17.90 -6.25
CA SER A 231 6.54 -18.93 -7.25
C SER A 231 6.83 -18.50 -8.72
N ASN A 232 6.66 -17.21 -9.04
CA ASN A 232 7.06 -16.68 -10.34
C ASN A 232 8.58 -16.44 -10.35
N SER A 233 9.30 -16.96 -11.34
CA SER A 233 10.76 -16.93 -11.37
C SER A 233 11.36 -15.53 -11.37
N VAL A 234 10.73 -14.57 -12.04
CA VAL A 234 11.21 -13.17 -12.08
C VAL A 234 10.96 -12.48 -10.76
N LEU A 235 9.73 -12.56 -10.21
CA LEU A 235 9.37 -11.93 -8.95
C LEU A 235 10.14 -12.56 -7.77
N ARG A 236 10.37 -13.87 -7.83
CA ARG A 236 11.19 -14.57 -6.85
C ARG A 236 12.64 -14.08 -6.82
N ALA A 237 13.23 -13.82 -7.98
CA ALA A 237 14.58 -13.26 -8.04
C ALA A 237 14.68 -11.91 -7.31
N TYR A 238 13.68 -11.02 -7.45
CA TYR A 238 13.62 -9.79 -6.67
C TYR A 238 13.41 -10.04 -5.17
N ALA A 239 12.52 -10.97 -4.82
CA ALA A 239 12.28 -11.33 -3.43
C ALA A 239 13.56 -11.85 -2.75
N GLU A 240 14.35 -12.68 -3.43
CA GLU A 240 15.63 -13.21 -2.94
C GLU A 240 16.69 -12.10 -2.76
N VAL A 241 16.70 -11.07 -3.60
CA VAL A 241 17.58 -9.89 -3.39
C VAL A 241 17.23 -9.19 -2.08
N TYR A 242 15.94 -8.95 -1.82
CA TYR A 242 15.53 -8.26 -0.58
C TYR A 242 15.55 -9.17 0.67
N ALA A 243 15.64 -10.48 0.51
CA ALA A 243 15.82 -11.42 1.62
C ALA A 243 17.26 -11.50 2.13
N GLN A 244 18.23 -10.91 1.43
CA GLN A 244 19.64 -10.91 1.85
C GLN A 244 19.86 -9.95 3.02
N ASP A 245 20.69 -10.34 3.97
CA ASP A 245 20.94 -9.62 5.23
C ASP A 245 21.47 -8.18 5.02
N ASP A 246 22.26 -7.97 3.96
CA ASP A 246 22.88 -6.68 3.64
C ASP A 246 22.02 -5.75 2.77
N ASN A 247 20.85 -6.20 2.37
CA ASN A 247 19.95 -5.43 1.48
C ASN A 247 18.78 -4.71 2.19
N ALA A 248 18.77 -4.68 3.52
CA ALA A 248 17.68 -4.05 4.26
C ALA A 248 17.57 -2.54 3.98
N GLU A 249 18.68 -1.81 3.94
CA GLU A 249 18.67 -0.38 3.59
C GLU A 249 18.28 -0.16 2.12
N LYS A 250 18.77 -1.02 1.22
CA LYS A 250 18.36 -0.99 -0.19
C LYS A 250 16.86 -1.14 -0.33
N PHE A 251 16.26 -2.11 0.37
CA PHE A 251 14.80 -2.30 0.38
C PHE A 251 14.06 -1.04 0.82
N VAL A 252 14.48 -0.41 1.92
CA VAL A 252 13.85 0.83 2.42
C VAL A 252 13.93 1.94 1.37
N ARG A 253 15.08 2.15 0.73
CA ARG A 253 15.26 3.18 -0.30
C ARG A 253 14.43 2.90 -1.55
N ASP A 254 14.41 1.66 -2.01
CA ASP A 254 13.63 1.25 -3.18
C ASP A 254 12.11 1.37 -2.90
N PHE A 255 11.67 1.02 -1.67
CA PHE A 255 10.29 1.23 -1.25
C PHE A 255 9.91 2.71 -1.26
N VAL A 256 10.74 3.58 -0.67
CA VAL A 256 10.51 5.04 -0.66
C VAL A 256 10.44 5.59 -2.09
N SER A 257 11.30 5.12 -2.98
CA SER A 257 11.28 5.52 -4.41
C SER A 257 9.97 5.11 -5.08
N ALA A 258 9.56 3.86 -4.94
CA ALA A 258 8.32 3.35 -5.53
C ALA A 258 7.07 4.03 -4.92
N TRP A 259 7.07 4.26 -3.60
CA TRP A 259 6.03 5.01 -2.91
C TRP A 259 5.90 6.43 -3.46
N THR A 260 7.01 7.14 -3.55
CA THR A 260 7.05 8.53 -4.06
C THR A 260 6.51 8.59 -5.49
N LYS A 261 6.86 7.62 -6.34
CA LYS A 261 6.32 7.49 -7.70
C LYS A 261 4.80 7.38 -7.69
N VAL A 262 4.22 6.53 -6.83
CA VAL A 262 2.76 6.40 -6.73
C VAL A 262 2.13 7.70 -6.23
N MET A 263 2.69 8.32 -5.20
CA MET A 263 2.14 9.55 -4.62
C MET A 263 2.21 10.75 -5.57
N THR A 264 3.09 10.72 -6.57
CA THR A 264 3.29 11.82 -7.54
C THR A 264 2.84 11.47 -8.96
N ALA A 265 2.23 10.32 -9.17
CA ALA A 265 1.88 9.82 -10.50
C ALA A 265 0.96 10.76 -11.31
N ASP A 266 0.13 11.54 -10.61
CA ASP A 266 -0.79 12.53 -11.19
C ASP A 266 -0.26 13.97 -11.16
N ARG A 267 1.02 14.17 -10.81
CA ARG A 267 1.69 15.49 -10.73
C ARG A 267 2.40 15.81 -12.03
N PHE A 268 1.63 16.21 -13.04
CA PHE A 268 2.15 16.59 -14.36
C PHE A 268 2.87 17.95 -14.38
N ASP A 269 2.86 18.64 -13.27
CA ASP A 269 3.53 19.92 -13.03
C ASP A 269 4.96 19.75 -12.52
N LEU A 270 5.40 18.55 -12.18
CA LEU A 270 6.74 18.23 -11.68
C LEU A 270 7.72 17.78 -12.78
N VAL A 271 7.36 17.87 -14.05
CA VAL A 271 8.14 17.41 -15.21
C VAL A 271 9.08 18.52 -15.69
#